data_9846fd22d0281a436feff46d4c33dcaa
#
_entry.id   9846fd22d0281a436feff46d4c33dcaa
#
_cell.length_a   1.000
_cell.length_b   1.000
_cell.length_c   1.000
_cell.angle_alpha   90.00
_cell.angle_beta   90.00
_cell.angle_gamma   90.00
#
_symmetry.space_group_name_H-M   'P 1'
#
loop_
_entity.id
_entity.type
_entity.pdbx_description
1 polymer ?
#
loop_
_entity_poly.entity_id
_entity_poly.type
_entity_poly.pdbx_seq_one_letter_code
_entity_poly.pdbx_strand_id
1 'polypeptide(L)'
;NIWLEIGAGTGGYFLELAKTNPNSHFVAIERCRIRARRMVHKFEKSELPNLQGFRGNAVPALITGIPSESVERIYILYPCPWPKNAHRKNRWYLHVVMPHLVRILKPQGTLIWASDQEFYIREATFVSESKHSLKTLISGQLTPNSFNHLASFPEGRTSFEKKFLTSNQPCFELVSQK
;
A
#
# COMPACT_ATOMS: atom_id res chain seq x y z
N ASN A 1 -4.95 16.41 -1.00
CA ASN A 1 -4.59 15.18 -0.28
C ASN A 1 -3.79 14.28 -1.22
N ILE A 2 -2.65 13.75 -0.76
CA ILE A 2 -1.80 12.84 -1.55
C ILE A 2 -1.94 11.42 -1.00
N TRP A 3 -2.21 10.47 -1.88
CA TRP A 3 -2.23 9.04 -1.59
C TRP A 3 -1.10 8.36 -2.38
N LEU A 4 -0.33 7.51 -1.73
CA LEU A 4 0.87 6.87 -2.29
C LEU A 4 0.71 5.35 -2.29
N GLU A 5 0.87 4.69 -3.43
CA GLU A 5 0.95 3.23 -3.51
C GLU A 5 2.37 2.77 -3.88
N ILE A 6 2.93 1.90 -3.07
CA ILE A 6 4.27 1.34 -3.25
C ILE A 6 4.14 -0.11 -3.71
N GLY A 7 4.66 -0.41 -4.89
CA GLY A 7 4.51 -1.72 -5.52
C GLY A 7 3.17 -1.86 -6.25
N ALA A 8 2.69 -0.80 -6.89
CA ALA A 8 1.35 -0.70 -7.49
C ALA A 8 1.05 -1.70 -8.63
N GLY A 9 2.02 -2.52 -9.02
CA GLY A 9 1.82 -3.50 -10.08
C GLY A 9 1.43 -2.85 -11.39
N THR A 10 0.23 -3.15 -11.89
CA THR A 10 -0.32 -2.55 -13.12
C THR A 10 -1.24 -1.34 -12.84
N GLY A 11 -1.30 -0.86 -11.60
CA GLY A 11 -2.00 0.37 -11.21
C GLY A 11 -3.53 0.31 -11.23
N GLY A 12 -4.12 -0.88 -11.22
CA GLY A 12 -5.58 -1.01 -11.32
C GLY A 12 -6.32 -0.38 -10.15
N TYR A 13 -5.82 -0.57 -8.95
CA TYR A 13 -6.46 -0.07 -7.73
C TYR A 13 -6.50 1.47 -7.69
N PHE A 14 -5.35 2.12 -7.90
CA PHE A 14 -5.27 3.58 -7.88
C PHE A 14 -6.01 4.23 -9.05
N LEU A 15 -6.08 3.57 -10.21
CA LEU A 15 -6.92 4.05 -11.31
C LEU A 15 -8.40 4.16 -10.92
N GLU A 16 -8.96 3.14 -10.27
CA GLU A 16 -10.35 3.16 -9.85
C GLU A 16 -10.59 4.16 -8.70
N LEU A 17 -9.67 4.25 -7.74
CA LEU A 17 -9.76 5.25 -6.68
C LEU A 17 -9.69 6.69 -7.21
N ALA A 18 -8.86 6.97 -8.19
CA ALA A 18 -8.70 8.30 -8.77
C ALA A 18 -9.99 8.79 -9.47
N LYS A 19 -10.73 7.88 -10.12
CA LYS A 19 -12.02 8.21 -10.75
C LYS A 19 -13.06 8.67 -9.74
N THR A 20 -13.07 8.07 -8.55
CA THR A 20 -14.09 8.31 -7.52
C THR A 20 -13.68 9.36 -6.48
N ASN A 21 -12.42 9.81 -6.51
CA ASN A 21 -11.87 10.79 -5.56
C ASN A 21 -11.14 11.93 -6.28
N PRO A 22 -11.84 12.80 -7.02
CA PRO A 22 -11.21 13.83 -7.86
C PRO A 22 -10.42 14.88 -7.06
N ASN A 23 -10.71 15.04 -5.77
CA ASN A 23 -10.04 16.00 -4.89
C ASN A 23 -8.77 15.45 -4.22
N SER A 24 -8.39 14.21 -4.52
CA SER A 24 -7.16 13.57 -4.02
C SER A 24 -6.20 13.30 -5.17
N HIS A 25 -4.90 13.41 -4.93
CA HIS A 25 -3.85 13.08 -5.89
C HIS A 25 -3.28 11.69 -5.60
N PHE A 26 -3.17 10.89 -6.62
CA PHE A 26 -2.74 9.50 -6.56
C PHE A 26 -1.37 9.34 -7.19
N VAL A 27 -0.41 8.87 -6.42
CA VAL A 27 0.97 8.62 -6.84
C VAL A 27 1.28 7.14 -6.68
N ALA A 28 1.62 6.46 -7.75
CA ALA A 28 1.92 5.03 -7.75
C ALA A 28 3.37 4.77 -8.18
N ILE A 29 4.09 3.95 -7.40
CA ILE A 29 5.48 3.57 -7.71
C ILE A 29 5.56 2.06 -7.91
N GLU A 30 6.10 1.62 -9.05
CA GLU A 30 6.33 0.20 -9.34
C GLU A 30 7.79 -0.01 -9.83
N ARG A 31 8.48 -0.98 -9.22
CA ARG A 31 9.88 -1.28 -9.56
C ARG A 31 10.02 -2.14 -10.82
N CYS A 32 9.13 -3.10 -11.03
CA CYS A 32 9.18 -4.02 -12.16
C CYS A 32 8.91 -3.29 -13.48
N ARG A 33 9.89 -3.31 -14.40
CA ARG A 33 9.81 -2.60 -15.68
C ARG A 33 8.55 -2.90 -16.47
N ILE A 34 8.18 -4.17 -16.57
CA ILE A 34 7.03 -4.60 -17.38
C ILE A 34 5.72 -4.10 -16.76
N ARG A 35 5.56 -4.25 -15.43
CA ARG A 35 4.36 -3.80 -14.72
C ARG A 35 4.25 -2.28 -14.71
N ALA A 36 5.35 -1.59 -14.42
CA ALA A 36 5.38 -0.12 -14.44
C ALA A 36 5.03 0.46 -15.80
N ARG A 37 5.55 -0.12 -16.90
CA ARG A 37 5.18 0.32 -18.26
C ARG A 37 3.68 0.18 -18.51
N ARG A 38 3.08 -0.94 -18.09
CA ARG A 38 1.61 -1.14 -18.21
C ARG A 38 0.83 -0.16 -17.35
N MET A 39 1.30 0.12 -16.15
CA MET A 39 0.71 1.09 -15.23
C MET A 39 0.72 2.49 -15.83
N VAL A 40 1.89 2.99 -16.22
CA VAL A 40 2.05 4.34 -16.80
C VAL A 40 1.18 4.50 -18.04
N HIS A 41 1.25 3.57 -18.99
CA HIS A 41 0.41 3.60 -20.18
C HIS A 41 -1.11 3.64 -19.86
N LYS A 42 -1.54 2.85 -18.87
CA LYS A 42 -2.94 2.84 -18.41
C LYS A 42 -3.34 4.19 -17.81
N PHE A 43 -2.46 4.82 -17.03
CA PHE A 43 -2.71 6.11 -16.40
C PHE A 43 -2.77 7.24 -17.44
N GLU A 44 -1.83 7.28 -18.37
CA GLU A 44 -1.84 8.22 -19.49
C GLU A 44 -3.13 8.11 -20.33
N LYS A 45 -3.53 6.87 -20.65
CA LYS A 45 -4.78 6.62 -21.41
C LYS A 45 -6.05 6.99 -20.65
N SER A 46 -6.00 7.07 -19.32
CA SER A 46 -7.17 7.44 -18.49
C SER A 46 -7.46 8.93 -18.51
N GLU A 47 -6.48 9.76 -18.90
CA GLU A 47 -6.54 11.23 -18.92
C GLU A 47 -6.93 11.86 -17.57
N LEU A 48 -6.78 11.11 -16.46
CA LEU A 48 -7.10 11.60 -15.11
C LEU A 48 -5.98 12.53 -14.62
N PRO A 49 -6.26 13.82 -14.35
CA PRO A 49 -5.24 14.80 -13.96
C PRO A 49 -4.67 14.55 -12.54
N ASN A 50 -5.36 13.76 -11.73
CA ASN A 50 -5.02 13.47 -10.35
C ASN A 50 -4.32 12.12 -10.16
N LEU A 51 -3.83 11.47 -11.25
CA LEU A 51 -3.23 10.14 -11.20
C LEU A 51 -1.86 10.12 -11.88
N GLN A 52 -0.81 9.74 -11.16
CA GLN A 52 0.56 9.69 -11.65
C GLN A 52 1.24 8.36 -11.32
N GLY A 53 1.97 7.80 -12.28
CA GLY A 53 2.70 6.55 -12.13
C GLY A 53 4.19 6.70 -12.40
N PHE A 54 5.02 6.16 -11.53
CA PHE A 54 6.47 6.21 -11.64
C PHE A 54 7.08 4.81 -11.64
N ARG A 55 8.02 4.59 -12.58
CA ARG A 55 8.87 3.41 -12.52
C ARG A 55 10.10 3.70 -11.67
N GLY A 56 10.31 2.92 -10.62
CA GLY A 56 11.53 3.06 -9.82
C GLY A 56 11.53 2.24 -8.54
N ASN A 57 12.67 2.30 -7.85
CA ASN A 57 12.75 1.88 -6.46
C ASN A 57 12.18 3.01 -5.59
N ALA A 58 11.16 2.71 -4.78
CA ALA A 58 10.54 3.71 -3.92
C ALA A 58 11.45 4.17 -2.78
N VAL A 59 12.42 3.35 -2.35
CA VAL A 59 13.25 3.63 -1.16
C VAL A 59 13.96 4.99 -1.22
N PRO A 60 14.68 5.37 -2.29
CA PRO A 60 15.29 6.70 -2.36
C PRO A 60 14.27 7.84 -2.27
N ALA A 61 13.15 7.74 -2.97
CA ALA A 61 12.09 8.74 -2.93
C ALA A 61 11.51 8.91 -1.51
N LEU A 62 11.29 7.80 -0.80
CA LEU A 62 10.80 7.81 0.58
C LEU A 62 11.79 8.45 1.55
N ILE A 63 13.10 8.27 1.35
CA ILE A 63 14.13 8.80 2.24
C ILE A 63 14.32 10.30 2.02
N THR A 64 14.47 10.76 0.78
CA THR A 64 14.91 12.12 0.46
C THR A 64 13.96 12.92 -0.44
N GLY A 65 13.11 12.24 -1.23
CA GLY A 65 12.32 12.89 -2.28
C GLY A 65 10.94 13.39 -1.84
N ILE A 66 10.36 12.80 -0.79
CA ILE A 66 9.01 13.16 -0.33
C ILE A 66 9.10 13.97 0.96
N PRO A 67 8.50 15.18 1.01
CA PRO A 67 8.51 16.01 2.21
C PRO A 67 7.84 15.34 3.41
N SER A 68 8.23 15.75 4.62
CA SER A 68 7.55 15.34 5.85
C SER A 68 6.09 15.79 5.83
N GLU A 69 5.21 14.99 6.43
CA GLU A 69 3.79 15.31 6.64
C GLU A 69 3.03 15.75 5.37
N SER A 70 3.41 15.17 4.23
CA SER A 70 2.81 15.51 2.93
C SER A 70 1.81 14.49 2.41
N VAL A 71 1.88 13.24 2.89
CA VAL A 71 1.07 12.11 2.40
C VAL A 71 -0.03 11.78 3.39
N GLU A 72 -1.27 11.68 2.92
CA GLU A 72 -2.42 11.31 3.76
C GLU A 72 -2.56 9.80 3.93
N ARG A 73 -2.33 9.04 2.84
CA ARG A 73 -2.44 7.57 2.86
C ARG A 73 -1.30 6.92 2.12
N ILE A 74 -0.73 5.88 2.72
CA ILE A 74 0.30 5.04 2.08
C ILE A 74 -0.22 3.62 2.00
N TYR A 75 -0.16 3.03 0.81
CA TYR A 75 -0.57 1.65 0.55
C TYR A 75 0.64 0.79 0.19
N ILE A 76 0.80 -0.34 0.88
CA ILE A 76 1.79 -1.38 0.60
C ILE A 76 1.05 -2.71 0.56
N LEU A 77 0.56 -3.07 -0.63
CA LEU A 77 -0.32 -4.20 -0.82
C LEU A 77 0.44 -5.40 -1.35
N TYR A 78 0.38 -6.52 -0.62
CA TYR A 78 1.00 -7.80 -0.99
C TYR A 78 2.50 -7.69 -1.31
N PRO A 79 3.32 -7.07 -0.44
CA PRO A 79 4.75 -7.06 -0.60
C PRO A 79 5.31 -8.47 -0.44
N CYS A 80 6.53 -8.71 -0.96
CA CYS A 80 7.21 -9.97 -0.71
C CYS A 80 7.37 -10.21 0.82
N PRO A 81 6.82 -11.30 1.36
CA PRO A 81 6.73 -11.48 2.82
C PRO A 81 8.05 -11.91 3.48
N TRP A 82 9.03 -12.36 2.70
CA TRP A 82 10.33 -12.84 3.20
C TRP A 82 10.19 -13.79 4.41
N PRO A 83 9.61 -15.00 4.26
CA PRO A 83 9.26 -15.86 5.39
C PRO A 83 10.49 -16.36 6.18
N LYS A 84 11.64 -16.52 5.51
CA LYS A 84 12.88 -16.96 6.17
C LYS A 84 13.46 -15.88 7.08
N ASN A 85 13.85 -16.26 8.32
CA ASN A 85 14.41 -15.34 9.31
C ASN A 85 15.68 -14.63 8.82
N ALA A 86 16.53 -15.28 8.04
CA ALA A 86 17.73 -14.67 7.45
C ALA A 86 17.41 -13.45 6.57
N HIS A 87 16.21 -13.36 6.02
CA HIS A 87 15.77 -12.28 5.14
C HIS A 87 14.81 -11.29 5.81
N ARG A 88 14.54 -11.43 7.11
CA ARG A 88 13.54 -10.60 7.83
C ARG A 88 13.77 -9.10 7.71
N LYS A 89 15.03 -8.65 7.60
CA LYS A 89 15.39 -7.25 7.42
C LYS A 89 14.82 -6.63 6.13
N ASN A 90 14.40 -7.45 5.17
CA ASN A 90 13.79 -7.01 3.91
C ASN A 90 12.28 -6.80 4.03
N ARG A 91 11.65 -7.21 5.15
CA ARG A 91 10.23 -6.91 5.42
C ARG A 91 10.09 -5.41 5.63
N TRP A 92 9.15 -4.78 4.97
CA TRP A 92 9.02 -3.33 4.97
C TRP A 92 8.97 -2.70 6.36
N TYR A 93 8.24 -3.30 7.29
CA TYR A 93 8.12 -2.82 8.67
C TYR A 93 9.40 -2.99 9.51
N LEU A 94 10.37 -3.81 9.06
CA LEU A 94 11.71 -3.94 9.66
C LEU A 94 12.81 -3.25 8.84
N HIS A 95 12.47 -2.78 7.65
CA HIS A 95 13.42 -2.10 6.76
C HIS A 95 13.73 -0.68 7.27
N VAL A 96 14.93 -0.20 6.99
CA VAL A 96 15.38 1.16 7.35
C VAL A 96 14.47 2.27 6.80
N VAL A 97 13.62 1.98 5.86
CA VAL A 97 12.67 2.94 5.27
C VAL A 97 11.44 3.19 6.15
N MET A 98 11.15 2.33 7.13
CA MET A 98 9.92 2.44 7.94
C MET A 98 9.79 3.78 8.68
N PRO A 99 10.84 4.34 9.34
CA PRO A 99 10.76 5.67 9.93
C PRO A 99 10.44 6.77 8.91
N HIS A 100 10.88 6.61 7.66
CA HIS A 100 10.59 7.57 6.59
C HIS A 100 9.13 7.47 6.11
N LEU A 101 8.53 6.28 6.09
CA LEU A 101 7.09 6.13 5.85
C LEU A 101 6.29 6.91 6.91
N VAL A 102 6.65 6.77 8.18
CA VAL A 102 6.00 7.52 9.27
C VAL A 102 6.25 9.02 9.16
N ARG A 103 7.47 9.42 8.78
CA ARG A 103 7.83 10.83 8.61
C ARG A 103 6.97 11.53 7.55
N ILE A 104 6.77 10.89 6.40
CA ILE A 104 6.02 11.51 5.29
C ILE A 104 4.51 11.51 5.49
N LEU A 105 3.97 10.65 6.38
CA LEU A 105 2.56 10.69 6.76
C LEU A 105 2.21 11.99 7.46
N LYS A 106 1.09 12.59 7.06
CA LYS A 106 0.44 13.68 7.80
C LYS A 106 0.03 13.23 9.21
N PRO A 107 -0.14 14.15 10.15
CA PRO A 107 -0.89 13.85 11.38
C PRO A 107 -2.24 13.23 11.03
N GLN A 108 -2.60 12.13 11.69
CA GLN A 108 -3.77 11.30 11.40
C GLN A 108 -3.75 10.59 10.03
N GLY A 109 -2.67 10.69 9.27
CA GLY A 109 -2.49 9.94 8.04
C GLY A 109 -2.39 8.43 8.30
N THR A 110 -2.73 7.62 7.31
CA THR A 110 -2.82 6.16 7.47
C THR A 110 -1.82 5.40 6.62
N LEU A 111 -1.28 4.35 7.19
CA LEU A 111 -0.42 3.36 6.53
C LEU A 111 -1.18 2.04 6.44
N ILE A 112 -1.44 1.60 5.23
CA ILE A 112 -2.27 0.43 4.92
C ILE A 112 -1.40 -0.67 4.35
N TRP A 113 -1.47 -1.84 4.98
CA TRP A 113 -0.80 -3.07 4.56
C TRP A 113 -1.82 -4.12 4.19
N ALA A 114 -1.52 -4.94 3.20
CA ALA A 114 -2.23 -6.19 2.97
C ALA A 114 -1.25 -7.30 2.65
N SER A 115 -1.57 -8.53 3.06
CA SER A 115 -0.76 -9.74 2.81
C SER A 115 -1.65 -10.98 2.82
N ASP A 116 -1.25 -12.01 2.07
CA ASP A 116 -1.77 -13.37 2.19
C ASP A 116 -1.16 -14.14 3.38
N GLN A 117 -0.18 -13.53 4.07
CA GLN A 117 0.53 -14.14 5.19
C GLN A 117 0.13 -13.47 6.51
N GLU A 118 -0.57 -14.21 7.37
CA GLU A 118 -1.02 -13.71 8.67
C GLU A 118 0.16 -13.20 9.53
N PHE A 119 1.27 -13.96 9.56
CA PHE A 119 2.44 -13.58 10.34
C PHE A 119 2.97 -12.20 9.95
N TYR A 120 2.89 -11.85 8.65
CA TYR A 120 3.37 -10.57 8.15
C TYR A 120 2.56 -9.41 8.76
N ILE A 121 1.25 -9.54 8.80
CA ILE A 121 0.37 -8.53 9.38
C ILE A 121 0.53 -8.46 10.90
N ARG A 122 0.59 -9.59 11.59
CA ARG A 122 0.82 -9.63 13.05
C ARG A 122 2.14 -8.96 13.46
N GLU A 123 3.25 -9.26 12.77
CA GLU A 123 4.53 -8.60 13.04
C GLU A 123 4.49 -7.12 12.67
N ALA A 124 3.87 -6.76 11.53
CA ALA A 124 3.73 -5.36 11.12
C ALA A 124 2.93 -4.56 12.16
N THR A 125 1.85 -5.11 12.71
CA THR A 125 1.06 -4.50 13.79
C THR A 125 1.94 -4.23 15.01
N PHE A 126 2.61 -5.26 15.51
CA PHE A 126 3.48 -5.13 16.69
C PHE A 126 4.58 -4.08 16.50
N VAL A 127 5.25 -4.07 15.34
CA VAL A 127 6.33 -3.11 15.06
C VAL A 127 5.79 -1.70 14.90
N SER A 128 4.65 -1.52 14.22
CA SER A 128 4.01 -0.23 14.02
C SER A 128 3.68 0.43 15.36
N GLU A 129 3.12 -0.32 16.30
CA GLU A 129 2.79 0.18 17.64
C GLU A 129 4.02 0.38 18.52
N SER A 130 4.84 -0.67 18.67
CA SER A 130 5.91 -0.67 19.68
C SER A 130 7.12 0.18 19.31
N LYS A 131 7.42 0.36 18.01
CA LYS A 131 8.61 1.09 17.56
C LYS A 131 8.32 2.43 16.88
N HIS A 132 7.09 2.61 16.40
CA HIS A 132 6.75 3.80 15.60
C HIS A 132 5.56 4.56 16.14
N SER A 133 5.00 4.13 17.30
CA SER A 133 3.88 4.79 17.99
C SER A 133 2.66 5.03 17.09
N LEU A 134 2.47 4.16 16.08
CA LEU A 134 1.29 4.22 15.23
C LEU A 134 0.12 3.53 15.96
N LYS A 135 -1.05 4.14 15.88
CA LYS A 135 -2.28 3.56 16.43
C LYS A 135 -2.87 2.57 15.44
N THR A 136 -3.09 1.32 15.83
CA THR A 136 -3.82 0.36 15.01
C THR A 136 -5.30 0.70 14.99
N LEU A 137 -5.84 0.92 13.80
CA LEU A 137 -7.27 1.11 13.57
C LEU A 137 -7.94 -0.21 13.19
N ILE A 138 -7.27 -1.02 12.37
CA ILE A 138 -7.76 -2.29 11.84
C ILE A 138 -6.57 -3.24 11.78
N SER A 139 -6.76 -4.49 12.24
CA SER A 139 -5.78 -5.57 12.06
C SER A 139 -6.50 -6.92 12.05
N GLY A 140 -6.31 -7.71 11.01
CA GLY A 140 -6.86 -9.07 10.93
C GLY A 140 -7.18 -9.54 9.52
N GLN A 141 -7.96 -10.61 9.46
CA GLN A 141 -8.38 -11.21 8.20
C GLN A 141 -9.38 -10.33 7.48
N LEU A 142 -9.15 -10.12 6.19
CA LEU A 142 -10.09 -9.48 5.29
C LEU A 142 -11.32 -10.37 5.11
N THR A 143 -12.49 -9.80 5.39
CA THR A 143 -13.76 -10.42 5.05
C THR A 143 -14.58 -9.47 4.18
N PRO A 144 -15.46 -9.95 3.29
CA PRO A 144 -16.28 -9.09 2.45
C PRO A 144 -17.08 -8.03 3.24
N ASN A 145 -17.38 -8.31 4.51
CA ASN A 145 -18.17 -7.44 5.39
C ASN A 145 -17.31 -6.57 6.33
N SER A 146 -16.00 -6.78 6.40
CA SER A 146 -15.16 -6.12 7.43
C SER A 146 -14.61 -4.77 7.03
N PHE A 147 -14.68 -4.39 5.76
CA PHE A 147 -13.99 -3.20 5.27
C PHE A 147 -14.81 -2.44 4.23
N ASN A 148 -15.01 -1.16 4.49
CA ASN A 148 -15.64 -0.22 3.53
C ASN A 148 -14.95 -0.23 2.15
N HIS A 149 -13.67 -0.62 2.10
CA HIS A 149 -12.92 -0.72 0.85
C HIS A 149 -13.38 -1.89 -0.03
N LEU A 150 -13.81 -3.02 0.53
CA LEU A 150 -14.35 -4.12 -0.27
C LEU A 150 -15.77 -3.86 -0.76
N ALA A 151 -16.52 -2.95 -0.14
CA ALA A 151 -17.80 -2.48 -0.69
C ALA A 151 -17.61 -1.84 -2.08
N SER A 152 -16.49 -1.13 -2.28
CA SER A 152 -16.13 -0.54 -3.57
C SER A 152 -15.37 -1.50 -4.50
N PHE A 153 -14.78 -2.56 -3.95
CA PHE A 153 -13.99 -3.56 -4.67
C PHE A 153 -14.36 -4.98 -4.21
N PRO A 154 -15.59 -5.45 -4.46
CA PRO A 154 -16.09 -6.73 -3.92
C PRO A 154 -15.29 -7.95 -4.39
N GLU A 155 -14.59 -7.83 -5.52
CA GLU A 155 -13.73 -8.86 -6.05
C GLU A 155 -12.26 -8.75 -5.60
N GLY A 156 -11.90 -7.70 -4.85
CA GLY A 156 -10.54 -7.40 -4.40
C GLY A 156 -9.92 -6.16 -5.08
N ARG A 157 -9.09 -5.45 -4.33
CA ARG A 157 -8.40 -4.20 -4.73
C ARG A 157 -7.33 -4.44 -5.81
N THR A 158 -6.65 -5.57 -5.72
CA THR A 158 -5.57 -5.95 -6.65
C THR A 158 -5.89 -7.27 -7.34
N SER A 159 -5.23 -7.53 -8.49
CA SER A 159 -5.35 -8.82 -9.17
C SER A 159 -4.90 -9.99 -8.29
N PHE A 160 -3.95 -9.75 -7.39
CA PHE A 160 -3.49 -10.73 -6.41
C PHE A 160 -4.59 -11.04 -5.38
N GLU A 161 -5.15 -10.01 -4.76
CA GLU A 161 -6.22 -10.13 -3.77
C GLU A 161 -7.45 -10.82 -4.37
N LYS A 162 -7.86 -10.42 -5.57
CA LYS A 162 -8.95 -11.06 -6.31
C LYS A 162 -8.73 -12.56 -6.48
N LYS A 163 -7.52 -12.97 -6.89
CA LYS A 163 -7.19 -14.39 -7.05
C LYS A 163 -7.35 -15.17 -5.73
N PHE A 164 -6.89 -14.63 -4.62
CA PHE A 164 -6.98 -15.28 -3.31
C PHE A 164 -8.42 -15.37 -2.83
N LEU A 165 -9.17 -14.26 -2.89
CA LEU A 165 -10.57 -14.22 -2.48
C LEU A 165 -11.45 -15.16 -3.32
N THR A 166 -11.27 -15.22 -4.64
CA THR A 166 -12.01 -16.15 -5.50
C THR A 166 -11.66 -17.61 -5.25
N SER A 167 -10.46 -17.88 -4.73
CA SER A 167 -10.02 -19.23 -4.33
C SER A 167 -10.35 -19.54 -2.86
N ASN A 168 -11.13 -18.70 -2.19
CA ASN A 168 -11.46 -18.81 -0.77
C ASN A 168 -10.23 -18.94 0.14
N GLN A 169 -9.13 -18.27 -0.26
CA GLN A 169 -7.91 -18.18 0.53
C GLN A 169 -7.88 -16.89 1.34
N PRO A 170 -7.36 -16.92 2.60
CA PRO A 170 -7.38 -15.75 3.45
C PRO A 170 -6.44 -14.66 2.95
N CYS A 171 -6.87 -13.43 3.10
CA CYS A 171 -6.06 -12.23 3.02
C CYS A 171 -6.17 -11.47 4.33
N PHE A 172 -5.13 -10.73 4.70
CA PHE A 172 -5.05 -10.01 5.96
C PHE A 172 -4.69 -8.55 5.71
N GLU A 173 -5.18 -7.66 6.56
CA GLU A 173 -4.92 -6.22 6.47
C GLU A 173 -4.52 -5.62 7.82
N LEU A 174 -3.70 -4.59 7.75
CA LEU A 174 -3.41 -3.68 8.84
C LEU A 174 -3.63 -2.24 8.35
N VAL A 175 -4.40 -1.46 9.09
CA VAL A 175 -4.49 -0.01 8.94
C VAL A 175 -3.97 0.62 10.22
N SER A 176 -2.87 1.35 10.10
CA SER A 176 -2.25 2.08 11.21
C SER A 176 -2.33 3.59 10.97
N GLN A 177 -2.54 4.37 12.02
CA GLN A 177 -2.65 5.83 11.98
C GLN A 177 -1.49 6.48 12.73
N LYS A 178 -0.93 7.56 12.16
CA LYS A 178 0.05 8.43 12.81
C LYS A 178 -0.58 9.35 13.84
#